data_d12c17d798669153aa2116f51f42b2b2
#
_entry.id   d12c17d798669153aa2116f51f42b2b2
#
_cell.length_a   1.000
_cell.length_b   1.000
_cell.length_c   1.000
_cell.angle_alpha   90.00
_cell.angle_beta   90.00
_cell.angle_gamma   90.00
#
_symmetry.space_group_name_H-M   'P 1'
#
loop_
_entity.id
_entity.type
_entity.pdbx_description
1 polymer ?
#
loop_
_entity_poly.entity_id
_entity_poly.type
_entity_poly.pdbx_seq_one_letter_code
_entity_poly.pdbx_strand_id
1 'polypeptide(L)'
;SEYNYPVIVRASATTNKPGGDLCNNRRELIVNVNRAFEESPISNCLIEASVTGYKELELEVVRDSYDNCILVGAFENIDAVGIHSADSMVVAPIQTLDDQEFQKLRTVSLRLARMFNIVGSCNIRIAFDSLRDTYYILEMNPSFNRSSVLISAITAYPLADIITKISLGI
;
A
#
# COMPACT_ATOMS: atom_id res chain seq x y z
N SER A 1 16.78 18.57 -10.47
CA SER A 1 16.08 17.32 -10.16
C SER A 1 14.91 17.64 -9.25
N GLU A 2 13.73 17.25 -9.63
CA GLU A 2 12.46 17.49 -8.89
C GLU A 2 12.30 16.55 -7.68
N TYR A 3 13.25 15.68 -7.39
CA TYR A 3 13.13 14.72 -6.30
C TYR A 3 13.99 15.13 -5.11
N ASN A 4 13.32 15.22 -3.96
CA ASN A 4 14.00 15.35 -2.67
C ASN A 4 14.54 13.99 -2.23
N TYR A 5 15.79 13.94 -1.79
CA TYR A 5 16.35 12.75 -1.17
C TYR A 5 15.72 12.48 0.21
N PRO A 6 15.67 11.22 0.64
CA PRO A 6 16.19 10.01 -0.02
C PRO A 6 15.29 9.48 -1.14
N VAL A 7 15.90 8.82 -2.13
CA VAL A 7 15.20 8.08 -3.19
C VAL A 7 15.63 6.62 -3.20
N ILE A 8 14.82 5.75 -3.80
CA ILE A 8 15.11 4.33 -4.00
C ILE A 8 15.30 4.08 -5.49
N VAL A 9 16.36 3.34 -5.85
CA VAL A 9 16.63 2.88 -7.22
C VAL A 9 16.38 1.39 -7.32
N ARG A 10 15.58 0.97 -8.29
CA ARG A 10 15.30 -0.45 -8.57
C ARG A 10 15.60 -0.76 -10.02
N ALA A 11 16.31 -1.87 -10.28
CA ALA A 11 16.45 -2.40 -11.62
C ALA A 11 15.11 -2.93 -12.12
N SER A 12 14.71 -2.56 -13.36
CA SER A 12 13.46 -3.03 -13.96
C SER A 12 13.58 -4.44 -14.52
N ALA A 13 12.45 -5.16 -14.55
CA ALA A 13 12.34 -6.51 -15.10
C ALA A 13 13.25 -7.57 -14.43
N THR A 14 13.60 -7.38 -13.16
CA THR A 14 14.30 -8.39 -12.36
C THR A 14 13.30 -9.24 -11.62
N THR A 15 13.33 -10.55 -11.85
CA THR A 15 12.59 -11.53 -11.04
C THR A 15 13.38 -11.81 -9.74
N ASN A 16 12.70 -11.77 -8.59
CA ASN A 16 13.21 -12.17 -7.29
C ASN A 16 14.28 -11.28 -6.61
N LYS A 17 14.40 -9.98 -6.95
CA LYS A 17 15.15 -9.06 -6.09
C LYS A 17 14.18 -8.23 -5.24
N PRO A 18 14.02 -8.56 -3.95
CA PRO A 18 13.29 -7.71 -3.03
C PRO A 18 14.10 -6.45 -2.74
N GLY A 19 13.43 -5.32 -2.80
CA GLY A 19 14.01 -4.04 -2.42
C GLY A 19 14.69 -3.28 -3.57
N GLY A 20 15.10 -2.08 -3.26
CA GLY A 20 15.89 -1.19 -4.08
C GLY A 20 17.02 -0.62 -3.24
N ASP A 21 17.93 0.07 -3.89
CA ASP A 21 19.03 0.74 -3.21
C ASP A 21 18.61 2.14 -2.76
N LEU A 22 18.71 2.39 -1.45
CA LEU A 22 18.45 3.72 -0.89
C LEU A 22 19.61 4.67 -1.25
N CYS A 23 19.26 5.83 -1.78
CA CYS A 23 20.19 6.87 -2.15
C CYS A 23 19.87 8.15 -1.37
N ASN A 24 20.80 8.59 -0.52
CA ASN A 24 20.64 9.78 0.31
C ASN A 24 21.17 11.04 -0.38
N ASN A 25 21.90 10.89 -1.47
CA ASN A 25 22.51 11.98 -2.22
C ASN A 25 22.76 11.60 -3.69
N ARG A 26 23.15 12.62 -4.48
CA ARG A 26 23.39 12.45 -5.92
C ARG A 26 24.52 11.46 -6.24
N ARG A 27 25.54 11.36 -5.40
CA ARG A 27 26.67 10.46 -5.65
C ARG A 27 26.23 9.00 -5.55
N GLU A 28 25.50 8.67 -4.50
CA GLU A 28 24.90 7.32 -4.32
C GLU A 28 23.92 7.00 -5.45
N LEU A 29 23.09 7.98 -5.84
CA LEU A 29 22.14 7.81 -6.94
C LEU A 29 22.86 7.41 -8.24
N ILE A 30 23.94 8.10 -8.63
CA ILE A 30 24.68 7.80 -9.87
C ILE A 30 25.25 6.38 -9.84
N VAL A 31 25.86 5.99 -8.72
CA VAL A 31 26.42 4.64 -8.56
C VAL A 31 25.35 3.57 -8.68
N ASN A 32 24.25 3.74 -7.97
CA ASN A 32 23.16 2.75 -7.92
C ASN A 32 22.37 2.68 -9.23
N VAL A 33 22.20 3.79 -9.94
CA VAL A 33 21.59 3.79 -11.29
C VAL A 33 22.43 3.00 -12.29
N ASN A 34 23.76 3.21 -12.31
CA ASN A 34 24.64 2.44 -13.19
C ASN A 34 24.55 0.95 -12.89
N ARG A 35 24.59 0.56 -11.61
CA ARG A 35 24.42 -0.83 -11.21
C ARG A 35 23.05 -1.39 -11.63
N ALA A 36 21.97 -0.61 -11.44
CA ALA A 36 20.63 -1.03 -11.83
C ALA A 36 20.49 -1.25 -13.35
N PHE A 37 21.17 -0.47 -14.17
CA PHE A 37 21.21 -0.67 -15.62
C PHE A 37 21.96 -1.96 -16.00
N GLU A 38 23.05 -2.29 -15.32
CA GLU A 38 23.78 -3.54 -15.53
C GLU A 38 22.97 -4.77 -15.11
N GLU A 39 22.21 -4.66 -14.03
CA GLU A 39 21.38 -5.73 -13.50
C GLU A 39 20.07 -5.94 -14.27
N SER A 40 19.57 -4.91 -14.94
CA SER A 40 18.31 -4.95 -15.70
C SER A 40 18.52 -5.59 -17.08
N PRO A 41 17.78 -6.66 -17.43
CA PRO A 41 17.85 -7.26 -18.78
C PRO A 41 17.48 -6.30 -19.91
N ILE A 42 16.77 -5.23 -19.60
CA ILE A 42 16.32 -4.21 -20.57
C ILE A 42 17.04 -2.85 -20.36
N SER A 43 18.13 -2.83 -19.56
CA SER A 43 18.89 -1.63 -19.22
C SER A 43 18.00 -0.46 -18.78
N ASN A 44 17.05 -0.72 -17.88
CA ASN A 44 16.13 0.27 -17.36
C ASN A 44 16.06 0.20 -15.82
N CYS A 45 15.81 1.33 -15.17
CA CYS A 45 15.61 1.39 -13.72
C CYS A 45 14.46 2.32 -13.36
N LEU A 46 13.88 2.08 -12.19
CA LEU A 46 12.87 2.92 -11.57
C LEU A 46 13.51 3.71 -10.43
N ILE A 47 13.22 5.00 -10.38
CA ILE A 47 13.64 5.88 -9.28
C ILE A 47 12.37 6.38 -8.59
N GLU A 48 12.26 6.08 -7.30
CA GLU A 48 11.07 6.38 -6.49
C GLU A 48 11.45 7.22 -5.27
N ALA A 49 10.53 8.05 -4.79
CA ALA A 49 10.68 8.68 -3.48
C ALA A 49 10.74 7.60 -2.39
N SER A 50 11.68 7.73 -1.46
CA SER A 50 11.74 6.80 -0.33
C SER A 50 10.64 7.12 0.68
N VAL A 51 9.87 6.11 1.03
CA VAL A 51 8.89 6.14 2.12
C VAL A 51 9.35 5.29 3.31
N THR A 52 10.63 4.97 3.38
CA THR A 52 11.22 4.24 4.50
C THR A 52 10.97 4.98 5.81
N GLY A 53 10.49 4.27 6.82
CA GLY A 53 10.16 4.84 8.12
C GLY A 53 8.77 5.46 8.24
N TYR A 54 7.98 5.52 7.15
CA TYR A 54 6.58 5.92 7.22
C TYR A 54 5.76 4.82 7.90
N LYS A 55 4.64 5.19 8.52
CA LYS A 55 3.66 4.22 9.01
C LYS A 55 3.09 3.42 7.84
N GLU A 56 2.97 2.12 7.99
CA GLU A 56 2.32 1.26 7.01
C GLU A 56 0.92 0.90 7.48
N LEU A 57 -0.07 1.25 6.69
CA LEU A 57 -1.47 1.10 6.99
C LEU A 57 -2.15 0.28 5.90
N GLU A 58 -3.10 -0.55 6.29
CA GLU A 58 -3.91 -1.31 5.35
C GLU A 58 -5.40 -1.05 5.60
N LEU A 59 -6.11 -0.71 4.54
CA LEU A 59 -7.53 -0.39 4.57
C LEU A 59 -8.28 -1.33 3.63
N GLU A 60 -9.26 -2.04 4.16
CA GLU A 60 -10.09 -2.99 3.39
C GLU A 60 -11.41 -2.34 2.99
N VAL A 61 -11.59 -2.15 1.70
CA VAL A 61 -12.78 -1.54 1.10
C VAL A 61 -13.58 -2.62 0.38
N VAL A 62 -14.89 -2.56 0.52
CA VAL A 62 -15.84 -3.37 -0.28
C VAL A 62 -16.76 -2.43 -1.05
N ARG A 63 -16.94 -2.74 -2.34
CA ARG A 63 -17.86 -2.00 -3.21
C ARG A 63 -18.67 -2.97 -4.07
N ASP A 64 -19.97 -2.71 -4.18
CA ASP A 64 -20.85 -3.47 -5.08
C ASP A 64 -21.01 -2.80 -6.46
N SER A 65 -21.79 -3.43 -7.32
CA SER A 65 -22.10 -2.91 -8.67
C SER A 65 -23.03 -1.70 -8.68
N TYR A 66 -23.67 -1.39 -7.54
CA TYR A 66 -24.57 -0.24 -7.35
C TYR A 66 -23.87 0.97 -6.73
N ASP A 67 -22.52 0.91 -6.59
CA ASP A 67 -21.69 1.92 -5.96
C ASP A 67 -21.88 2.08 -4.43
N ASN A 68 -22.49 1.09 -3.76
CA ASN A 68 -22.38 1.04 -2.31
C ASN A 68 -20.94 0.68 -1.95
N CYS A 69 -20.23 1.62 -1.32
CA CYS A 69 -18.80 1.51 -1.05
C CYS A 69 -18.52 1.80 0.41
N ILE A 70 -17.95 0.84 1.13
CA ILE A 70 -17.69 0.93 2.56
C ILE A 70 -16.24 0.58 2.88
N LEU A 71 -15.67 1.22 3.90
CA LEU A 71 -14.47 0.74 4.58
C LEU A 71 -14.92 -0.28 5.64
N VAL A 72 -14.51 -1.53 5.48
CA VAL A 72 -14.89 -2.62 6.39
C VAL A 72 -14.02 -2.61 7.64
N GLY A 73 -12.74 -2.32 7.47
CA GLY A 73 -11.80 -2.26 8.56
C GLY A 73 -10.44 -1.76 8.11
N ALA A 74 -9.60 -1.49 9.08
CA ALA A 74 -8.24 -1.05 8.85
C ALA A 74 -7.33 -1.55 9.97
N PHE A 75 -6.08 -1.77 9.64
CA PHE A 75 -5.04 -2.07 10.62
C PHE A 75 -3.73 -1.37 10.28
N GLU A 76 -2.88 -1.31 11.26
CA GLU A 76 -1.57 -0.69 11.22
C GLU A 76 -0.51 -1.75 11.42
N ASN A 77 0.53 -1.72 10.60
CA ASN A 77 1.74 -2.50 10.81
C ASN A 77 2.56 -1.86 11.93
N ILE A 78 3.01 -2.66 12.88
CA ILE A 78 3.87 -2.19 13.98
C ILE A 78 5.22 -1.72 13.43
N ASP A 79 5.73 -2.44 12.44
CA ASP A 79 6.97 -2.07 11.75
C ASP A 79 6.69 -1.02 10.69
N ALA A 80 7.55 -0.01 10.63
CA ALA A 80 7.49 1.01 9.59
C ALA A 80 7.82 0.43 8.21
N VAL A 81 7.40 1.12 7.15
CA VAL A 81 7.70 0.76 5.77
C VAL A 81 9.20 0.53 5.58
N GLY A 82 9.55 -0.59 4.98
CA GLY A 82 10.91 -0.98 4.64
C GLY A 82 11.62 -1.84 5.67
N ILE A 83 11.00 -2.18 6.81
CA ILE A 83 11.59 -3.07 7.83
C ILE A 83 11.18 -4.52 7.55
N HIS A 84 9.89 -4.81 7.49
CA HIS A 84 9.35 -6.12 7.10
C HIS A 84 8.19 -5.94 6.10
N SER A 85 8.08 -6.83 5.13
CA SER A 85 7.06 -6.67 4.08
C SER A 85 5.90 -7.67 4.15
N ALA A 86 6.07 -8.81 4.79
CA ALA A 86 5.05 -9.86 4.82
C ALA A 86 4.77 -10.45 6.20
N ASP A 87 5.72 -10.29 7.13
CA ASP A 87 5.69 -10.94 8.46
C ASP A 87 5.51 -9.92 9.59
N SER A 88 5.14 -8.69 9.25
CA SER A 88 4.90 -7.63 10.24
C SER A 88 3.72 -7.96 11.15
N MET A 89 3.88 -7.63 12.42
CA MET A 89 2.79 -7.66 13.38
C MET A 89 1.83 -6.51 13.09
N VAL A 90 0.54 -6.80 13.07
CA VAL A 90 -0.51 -5.80 12.82
C VAL A 90 -1.35 -5.56 14.06
N VAL A 91 -1.84 -4.34 14.21
CA VAL A 91 -2.77 -3.94 15.26
C VAL A 91 -4.04 -3.35 14.66
N ALA A 92 -5.18 -3.74 15.19
CA ALA A 92 -6.48 -3.19 14.85
C ALA A 92 -7.29 -2.92 16.13
N PRO A 93 -8.04 -1.81 16.19
CA PRO A 93 -8.05 -0.71 15.21
C PRO A 93 -6.70 0.03 15.15
N ILE A 94 -6.49 0.88 14.15
CA ILE A 94 -5.31 1.73 14.04
C ILE A 94 -5.17 2.56 15.32
N GLN A 95 -3.96 2.59 15.90
CA GLN A 95 -3.70 3.18 17.22
C GLN A 95 -3.03 4.57 17.14
N THR A 96 -2.31 4.85 16.05
CA THR A 96 -1.40 5.99 15.97
C THR A 96 -1.87 7.12 15.05
N LEU A 97 -3.06 7.01 14.49
CA LEU A 97 -3.70 8.08 13.72
C LEU A 97 -4.71 8.83 14.59
N ASP A 98 -4.81 10.13 14.38
CA ASP A 98 -5.97 10.89 14.84
C ASP A 98 -7.19 10.68 13.91
N ASP A 99 -8.35 11.19 14.35
CA ASP A 99 -9.59 11.01 13.60
C ASP A 99 -9.55 11.72 12.23
N GLN A 100 -8.90 12.87 12.10
CA GLN A 100 -8.82 13.62 10.85
C GLN A 100 -7.93 12.88 9.85
N GLU A 101 -6.78 12.38 10.28
CA GLU A 101 -5.87 11.55 9.50
C GLU A 101 -6.58 10.28 9.01
N PHE A 102 -7.29 9.60 9.91
CA PHE A 102 -8.03 8.39 9.57
C PHE A 102 -9.14 8.66 8.54
N GLN A 103 -9.97 9.70 8.74
CA GLN A 103 -11.05 10.05 7.80
C GLN A 103 -10.52 10.48 6.44
N LYS A 104 -9.35 11.16 6.39
CA LYS A 104 -8.65 11.49 5.16
C LYS A 104 -8.30 10.22 4.37
N LEU A 105 -7.62 9.27 5.03
CA LEU A 105 -7.19 8.03 4.38
C LEU A 105 -8.38 7.12 4.01
N ARG A 106 -9.42 7.08 4.84
CA ARG A 106 -10.69 6.43 4.51
C ARG A 106 -11.29 7.01 3.23
N THR A 107 -11.40 8.34 3.15
CA THR A 107 -11.98 9.02 1.98
C THR A 107 -11.20 8.73 0.71
N VAL A 108 -9.87 8.76 0.79
CA VAL A 108 -8.99 8.41 -0.32
C VAL A 108 -9.21 6.97 -0.77
N SER A 109 -9.29 6.03 0.17
CA SER A 109 -9.48 4.61 -0.14
C SER A 109 -10.81 4.35 -0.84
N LEU A 110 -11.91 4.93 -0.37
CA LEU A 110 -13.22 4.82 -1.01
C LEU A 110 -13.21 5.45 -2.43
N ARG A 111 -12.53 6.59 -2.59
CA ARG A 111 -12.39 7.26 -3.89
C ARG A 111 -11.58 6.40 -4.88
N LEU A 112 -10.51 5.77 -4.43
CA LEU A 112 -9.69 4.88 -5.26
C LEU A 112 -10.49 3.67 -5.74
N ALA A 113 -11.24 3.01 -4.86
CA ALA A 113 -12.08 1.87 -5.25
C ALA A 113 -13.09 2.25 -6.35
N ARG A 114 -13.67 3.46 -6.28
CA ARG A 114 -14.57 3.98 -7.33
C ARG A 114 -13.83 4.32 -8.60
N MET A 115 -12.69 5.02 -8.49
CA MET A 115 -11.90 5.49 -9.65
C MET A 115 -11.42 4.32 -10.51
N PHE A 116 -11.01 3.21 -9.88
CA PHE A 116 -10.60 1.99 -10.56
C PHE A 116 -11.75 1.02 -10.86
N ASN A 117 -12.99 1.45 -10.58
CA ASN A 117 -14.20 0.67 -10.82
C ASN A 117 -14.13 -0.75 -10.21
N ILE A 118 -13.56 -0.87 -9.00
CA ILE A 118 -13.47 -2.14 -8.29
C ILE A 118 -14.87 -2.58 -7.88
N VAL A 119 -15.20 -3.86 -8.12
CA VAL A 119 -16.39 -4.54 -7.61
C VAL A 119 -15.92 -5.75 -6.81
N GLY A 120 -16.34 -5.84 -5.56
CA GLY A 120 -15.85 -6.80 -4.57
C GLY A 120 -14.98 -6.14 -3.52
N SER A 121 -13.96 -6.85 -3.01
CA SER A 121 -13.01 -6.29 -2.04
C SER A 121 -11.79 -5.69 -2.69
N CYS A 122 -11.21 -4.72 -2.01
CA CYS A 122 -9.93 -4.13 -2.35
C CYS A 122 -9.15 -3.80 -1.08
N ASN A 123 -8.00 -4.42 -0.91
CA ASN A 123 -7.04 -4.03 0.11
C ASN A 123 -6.15 -2.92 -0.44
N ILE A 124 -6.02 -1.82 0.32
CA ILE A 124 -5.22 -0.65 -0.04
C ILE A 124 -4.15 -0.46 1.02
N ARG A 125 -2.89 -0.57 0.61
CA ARG A 125 -1.71 -0.32 1.45
C ARG A 125 -1.23 1.10 1.26
N ILE A 126 -1.04 1.80 2.39
CA ILE A 126 -0.70 3.22 2.42
C ILE A 126 0.53 3.42 3.30
N ALA A 127 1.51 4.16 2.79
CA ALA A 127 2.57 4.75 3.60
C ALA A 127 2.12 6.14 4.05
N PHE A 128 2.19 6.44 5.34
CA PHE A 128 1.73 7.69 5.91
C PHE A 128 2.78 8.34 6.81
N ASP A 129 3.03 9.62 6.59
CA ASP A 129 3.87 10.47 7.45
C ASP A 129 3.00 11.49 8.17
N SER A 130 2.70 11.25 9.45
CA SER A 130 1.89 12.18 10.28
C SER A 130 2.55 13.54 10.47
N LEU A 131 3.91 13.61 10.45
CA LEU A 131 4.61 14.88 10.67
C LEU A 131 4.43 15.86 9.51
N ARG A 132 4.32 15.32 8.29
CA ARG A 132 4.15 16.10 7.06
C ARG A 132 2.74 16.07 6.50
N ASP A 133 1.84 15.31 7.14
CA ASP A 133 0.49 15.01 6.65
C ASP A 133 0.48 14.54 5.18
N THR A 134 1.46 13.70 4.81
CA THR A 134 1.61 13.17 3.46
C THR A 134 1.42 11.66 3.43
N TYR A 135 0.89 11.16 2.32
CA TYR A 135 0.70 9.73 2.12
C TYR A 135 1.04 9.30 0.70
N TYR A 136 1.40 8.03 0.56
CA TYR A 136 1.62 7.36 -0.72
C TYR A 136 0.85 6.06 -0.75
N ILE A 137 0.19 5.79 -1.86
CA ILE A 137 -0.45 4.49 -2.09
C ILE A 137 0.65 3.54 -2.55
N LEU A 138 0.92 2.52 -1.74
CA LEU A 138 1.95 1.52 -2.03
C LEU A 138 1.42 0.44 -2.96
N GLU A 139 0.18 0.00 -2.69
CA GLU A 139 -0.42 -1.12 -3.41
C GLU A 139 -1.93 -1.07 -3.33
N MET A 140 -2.59 -1.55 -4.37
CA MET A 140 -4.02 -1.83 -4.40
C MET A 140 -4.23 -3.27 -4.87
N ASN A 141 -4.83 -4.09 -4.03
CA ASN A 141 -5.12 -5.49 -4.30
C ASN A 141 -6.63 -5.70 -4.43
N PRO A 142 -7.18 -5.77 -5.65
CA PRO A 142 -8.61 -5.99 -5.87
C PRO A 142 -8.96 -7.49 -5.79
N SER A 143 -8.60 -8.13 -4.69
CA SER A 143 -8.83 -9.54 -4.46
C SER A 143 -8.96 -9.85 -2.97
N PHE A 144 -9.73 -10.90 -2.66
CA PHE A 144 -9.75 -11.46 -1.31
C PHE A 144 -8.38 -12.08 -0.97
N ASN A 145 -7.74 -11.58 0.06
CA ASN A 145 -6.39 -11.96 0.45
C ASN A 145 -6.26 -12.18 1.97
N ARG A 146 -5.04 -12.35 2.46
CA ARG A 146 -4.75 -12.53 3.90
C ARG A 146 -5.31 -11.38 4.75
N SER A 147 -5.16 -10.16 4.30
CA SER A 147 -5.63 -8.98 5.01
C SER A 147 -7.16 -8.96 5.14
N SER A 148 -7.86 -9.37 4.08
CA SER A 148 -9.33 -9.52 4.09
C SER A 148 -9.78 -10.55 5.13
N VAL A 149 -9.05 -11.66 5.29
CA VAL A 149 -9.34 -12.69 6.32
C VAL A 149 -9.16 -12.12 7.72
N LEU A 150 -8.06 -11.38 7.96
CA LEU A 150 -7.80 -10.75 9.25
C LEU A 150 -8.88 -9.72 9.60
N ILE A 151 -9.24 -8.87 8.67
CA ILE A 151 -10.33 -7.88 8.85
C ILE A 151 -11.66 -8.56 9.14
N SER A 152 -11.98 -9.63 8.41
CA SER A 152 -13.20 -10.42 8.67
C SER A 152 -13.23 -10.98 10.10
N ALA A 153 -12.09 -11.49 10.57
CA ALA A 153 -11.99 -12.02 11.94
C ALA A 153 -12.11 -10.93 13.02
N ILE A 154 -11.47 -9.78 12.80
CA ILE A 154 -11.46 -8.66 13.77
C ILE A 154 -12.82 -7.97 13.86
N THR A 155 -13.49 -7.78 12.73
CA THR A 155 -14.77 -7.06 12.65
C THR A 155 -15.98 -7.97 12.81
N ALA A 156 -15.80 -9.28 12.77
CA ALA A 156 -16.85 -10.28 12.65
C ALA A 156 -17.74 -10.08 11.40
N TYR A 157 -17.28 -9.32 10.43
CA TYR A 157 -18.00 -9.08 9.17
C TYR A 157 -17.70 -10.20 8.18
N PRO A 158 -18.72 -10.93 7.67
CA PRO A 158 -18.49 -12.13 6.87
C PRO A 158 -18.09 -11.79 5.43
N LEU A 159 -16.87 -11.24 5.27
CA LEU A 159 -16.38 -10.71 4.00
C LEU A 159 -16.42 -11.72 2.86
N ALA A 160 -16.03 -12.96 3.10
CA ALA A 160 -16.01 -13.99 2.05
C ALA A 160 -17.42 -14.27 1.48
N ASP A 161 -18.44 -14.33 2.35
CA ASP A 161 -19.84 -14.51 1.94
C ASP A 161 -20.32 -13.29 1.14
N ILE A 162 -20.07 -12.10 1.65
CA ILE A 162 -20.51 -10.84 1.02
C ILE A 162 -19.87 -10.64 -0.35
N ILE A 163 -18.55 -10.84 -0.45
CA ILE A 163 -17.82 -10.70 -1.72
C ILE A 163 -18.30 -11.72 -2.74
N THR A 164 -18.57 -12.95 -2.30
CA THR A 164 -19.14 -13.99 -3.16
C THR A 164 -20.52 -13.57 -3.70
N LYS A 165 -21.42 -13.06 -2.84
CA LYS A 165 -22.72 -12.55 -3.27
C LYS A 165 -22.60 -11.39 -4.26
N ILE A 166 -21.75 -10.41 -3.98
CA ILE A 166 -21.46 -9.29 -4.89
C ILE A 166 -20.99 -9.81 -6.24
N SER A 167 -20.09 -10.79 -6.27
CA SER A 167 -19.56 -11.36 -7.50
C SER A 167 -20.61 -12.14 -8.32
N LEU A 168 -21.63 -12.68 -7.65
CA LEU A 168 -22.76 -13.36 -8.27
C LEU A 168 -23.90 -12.41 -8.67
N GLY A 169 -23.81 -11.13 -8.30
CA GLY A 169 -24.86 -10.14 -8.56
C GLY A 169 -26.09 -10.29 -7.65
N ILE A 170 -25.89 -10.86 -6.45
CA ILE A 170 -26.95 -11.11 -5.46
C ILE A 170 -26.92 -10.00 -4.40
#